data_1e0de28b0f1663d8e498584bff6bea0d
#
_entry.id   1e0de28b0f1663d8e498584bff6bea0d
#
_cell.length_a   1.000
_cell.length_b   1.000
_cell.length_c   1.000
_cell.angle_alpha   90.00
_cell.angle_beta   90.00
_cell.angle_gamma   90.00
#
_symmetry.space_group_name_H-M   'P 1'
#
loop_
_entity.id
_entity.type
_entity.pdbx_description
1 polymer ?
#
loop_
_entity_poly.entity_id
_entity_poly.type
_entity_poly.pdbx_seq_one_letter_code
_entity_poly.pdbx_strand_id
1 'polypeptide(L)'
;MSFLVMGSLNYDYIYSLDHIVAPGETIASAKLDKACGGKGFNQAAALAKAGAKVYLAGLVGADKDQMLETAQEFGVDCRFVQERDNATGHAIIQVDKNGQNSIVLFGGTNRMWTAEYVDSVLDSFEKGDVLILQNEINGIEDILEKAYARGISIVLNPSPFEDCILSWQLEKISLFFINEVEGSQMTQKSEPKDILDQMLFQYPDA
;
A
#
# COMPACT_ATOMS: atom_id res chain seq x y z
N MET A 1 21.09 0.02 6.91
CA MET A 1 19.71 0.51 6.83
C MET A 1 19.14 0.03 5.51
N SER A 2 18.14 -0.78 5.56
CA SER A 2 17.37 -1.26 4.40
C SER A 2 15.92 -0.81 4.56
N PHE A 3 15.21 -0.72 3.45
CA PHE A 3 13.76 -0.43 3.44
C PHE A 3 13.01 -1.72 3.10
N LEU A 4 12.10 -2.12 3.97
CA LEU A 4 11.14 -3.18 3.73
C LEU A 4 9.77 -2.54 3.44
N VAL A 5 9.19 -2.80 2.29
CA VAL A 5 7.80 -2.46 2.01
C VAL A 5 6.97 -3.73 2.14
N MET A 6 6.05 -3.77 3.11
CA MET A 6 5.04 -4.82 3.24
C MET A 6 3.72 -4.25 2.79
N GLY A 7 3.22 -4.66 1.63
CA GLY A 7 2.06 -3.98 1.06
C GLY A 7 1.43 -4.68 -0.13
N SER A 8 0.48 -3.98 -0.73
CA SER A 8 -0.31 -4.47 -1.85
C SER A 8 0.47 -4.51 -3.15
N LEU A 9 0.19 -5.57 -3.92
CA LEU A 9 0.55 -5.70 -5.33
C LEU A 9 -0.72 -5.89 -6.13
N ASN A 10 -0.97 -4.98 -7.08
CA ASN A 10 -2.18 -4.98 -7.88
C ASN A 10 -1.88 -4.90 -9.37
N TYR A 11 -2.75 -5.48 -10.18
CA TYR A 11 -2.86 -5.09 -11.58
C TYR A 11 -3.93 -4.03 -11.75
N ASP A 12 -3.55 -2.90 -12.34
CA ASP A 12 -4.45 -1.81 -12.64
C ASP A 12 -4.96 -1.96 -14.08
N TYR A 13 -6.26 -2.25 -14.25
CA TYR A 13 -6.94 -2.32 -15.54
C TYR A 13 -7.63 -0.98 -15.81
N ILE A 14 -7.03 -0.17 -16.65
CA ILE A 14 -7.43 1.22 -16.91
C ILE A 14 -8.24 1.28 -18.19
N TYR A 15 -9.53 1.54 -18.05
CA TYR A 15 -10.49 1.69 -19.14
C TYR A 15 -10.69 3.16 -19.48
N SER A 16 -10.31 3.57 -20.71
CA SER A 16 -10.59 4.91 -21.21
C SER A 16 -12.01 4.96 -21.79
N LEU A 17 -12.85 5.81 -21.21
CA LEU A 17 -14.27 5.90 -21.50
C LEU A 17 -14.66 7.34 -21.93
N ASP A 18 -15.79 7.49 -22.58
CA ASP A 18 -16.36 8.82 -22.84
C ASP A 18 -16.88 9.47 -21.55
N HIS A 19 -17.48 8.67 -20.68
CA HIS A 19 -17.94 9.05 -19.34
C HIS A 19 -17.90 7.83 -18.40
N ILE A 20 -17.95 8.04 -17.07
CA ILE A 20 -18.06 6.96 -16.08
C ILE A 20 -19.41 6.27 -16.25
N VAL A 21 -19.39 4.92 -16.34
CA VAL A 21 -20.57 4.08 -16.55
C VAL A 21 -21.62 4.31 -15.45
N ALA A 22 -22.85 4.59 -15.87
CA ALA A 22 -23.99 4.72 -14.96
C ALA A 22 -24.67 3.36 -14.67
N PRO A 23 -25.42 3.23 -13.56
CA PRO A 23 -26.18 2.01 -13.29
C PRO A 23 -27.14 1.64 -14.42
N GLY A 24 -27.06 0.38 -14.90
CA GLY A 24 -27.88 -0.13 -16.00
C GLY A 24 -27.39 0.22 -17.40
N GLU A 25 -26.28 0.94 -17.52
CA GLU A 25 -25.68 1.31 -18.80
C GLU A 25 -24.63 0.28 -19.25
N THR A 26 -24.49 0.16 -20.58
CA THR A 26 -23.39 -0.60 -21.22
C THR A 26 -22.72 0.30 -22.25
N ILE A 27 -21.42 0.55 -22.05
CA ILE A 27 -20.62 1.34 -23.00
C ILE A 27 -19.37 0.58 -23.43
N ALA A 28 -18.85 0.90 -24.61
CA ALA A 28 -17.59 0.36 -25.08
C ALA A 28 -16.42 1.24 -24.61
N SER A 29 -15.36 0.61 -24.11
CA SER A 29 -14.10 1.30 -23.82
C SER A 29 -13.36 1.59 -25.13
N ALA A 30 -12.79 2.79 -25.24
CA ALA A 30 -11.93 3.17 -26.36
C ALA A 30 -10.52 2.52 -26.24
N LYS A 31 -10.04 2.26 -25.01
CA LYS A 31 -8.72 1.68 -24.75
C LYS A 31 -8.73 0.95 -23.40
N LEU A 32 -7.97 -0.14 -23.32
CA LEU A 32 -7.62 -0.83 -22.09
C LEU A 32 -6.10 -0.86 -21.95
N ASP A 33 -5.60 -0.28 -20.86
CA ASP A 33 -4.21 -0.44 -20.42
C ASP A 33 -4.16 -1.36 -19.19
N LYS A 34 -3.09 -2.16 -19.08
CA LYS A 34 -2.78 -2.94 -17.89
C LYS A 34 -1.45 -2.48 -17.34
N ALA A 35 -1.38 -2.11 -16.08
CA ALA A 35 -0.16 -1.70 -15.39
C ALA A 35 0.03 -2.46 -14.08
N CYS A 36 1.29 -2.58 -13.64
CA CYS A 36 1.60 -3.00 -12.28
C CYS A 36 1.38 -1.81 -11.33
N GLY A 37 0.70 -2.03 -10.23
CA GLY A 37 0.32 -1.02 -9.26
C GLY A 37 0.13 -1.60 -7.86
N GLY A 38 -0.70 -0.95 -7.07
CA GLY A 38 -0.83 -1.16 -5.63
C GLY A 38 0.10 -0.24 -4.85
N LYS A 39 -0.34 0.21 -3.66
CA LYS A 39 0.43 1.18 -2.87
C LYS A 39 1.80 0.62 -2.47
N GLY A 40 1.84 -0.68 -2.08
CA GLY A 40 3.10 -1.34 -1.73
C GLY A 40 4.07 -1.36 -2.90
N PHE A 41 3.62 -1.81 -4.08
CA PHE A 41 4.44 -1.82 -5.28
C PHE A 41 4.96 -0.41 -5.64
N ASN A 42 4.06 0.58 -5.67
CA ASN A 42 4.41 1.95 -6.07
C ASN A 42 5.42 2.60 -5.12
N GLN A 43 5.27 2.40 -3.81
CA GLN A 43 6.21 2.92 -2.81
C GLN A 43 7.56 2.22 -2.89
N ALA A 44 7.60 0.90 -3.08
CA ALA A 44 8.85 0.16 -3.28
C ALA A 44 9.59 0.64 -4.54
N ALA A 45 8.88 0.80 -5.66
CA ALA A 45 9.44 1.31 -6.90
C ALA A 45 9.98 2.74 -6.77
N ALA A 46 9.24 3.62 -6.07
CA ALA A 46 9.67 5.00 -5.84
C ALA A 46 10.97 5.08 -5.02
N LEU A 47 11.06 4.31 -3.94
CA LEU A 47 12.24 4.26 -3.09
C LEU A 47 13.45 3.68 -3.84
N ALA A 48 13.26 2.61 -4.61
CA ALA A 48 14.35 2.01 -5.40
C ALA A 48 14.86 2.99 -6.46
N LYS A 49 13.96 3.70 -7.16
CA LYS A 49 14.32 4.76 -8.11
C LYS A 49 15.05 5.93 -7.44
N ALA A 50 14.80 6.19 -6.16
CA ALA A 50 15.53 7.18 -5.37
C ALA A 50 16.92 6.66 -4.89
N GLY A 51 17.30 5.43 -5.23
CA GLY A 51 18.60 4.84 -4.89
C GLY A 51 18.64 4.12 -3.54
N ALA A 52 17.50 3.87 -2.91
CA ALA A 52 17.43 3.11 -1.68
C ALA A 52 17.58 1.59 -1.92
N LYS A 53 18.10 0.87 -0.92
CA LYS A 53 18.06 -0.60 -0.89
C LYS A 53 16.70 -1.05 -0.40
N VAL A 54 15.86 -1.54 -1.32
CA VAL A 54 14.45 -1.84 -1.05
C VAL A 54 14.14 -3.31 -1.23
N TYR A 55 13.47 -3.86 -0.26
CA TYR A 55 12.85 -5.19 -0.29
C TYR A 55 11.33 -5.03 -0.34
N LEU A 56 10.68 -5.81 -1.20
CA LEU A 56 9.23 -5.87 -1.28
C LEU A 56 8.74 -7.23 -0.77
N ALA A 57 7.88 -7.19 0.23
CA ALA A 57 7.09 -8.33 0.67
C ALA A 57 5.63 -8.12 0.26
N GLY A 58 5.03 -9.12 -0.31
CA GLY A 58 3.67 -9.08 -0.82
C GLY A 58 3.23 -10.43 -1.35
N LEU A 59 1.95 -10.53 -1.66
CA LEU A 59 1.34 -11.76 -2.13
C LEU A 59 0.74 -11.57 -3.51
N VAL A 60 1.00 -12.53 -4.40
CA VAL A 60 0.56 -12.53 -5.80
C VAL A 60 -0.06 -13.88 -6.16
N GLY A 61 -0.83 -13.91 -7.22
CA GLY A 61 -1.35 -15.15 -7.82
C GLY A 61 -0.39 -15.75 -8.85
N ALA A 62 -0.89 -16.73 -9.60
CA ALA A 62 -0.13 -17.39 -10.66
C ALA A 62 0.30 -16.46 -11.81
N ASP A 63 -0.31 -15.28 -11.91
CA ASP A 63 -0.03 -14.25 -12.93
C ASP A 63 1.10 -13.26 -12.54
N LYS A 64 1.99 -13.67 -11.63
CA LYS A 64 3.03 -12.86 -10.97
C LYS A 64 4.13 -12.32 -11.87
N ASP A 65 4.42 -12.97 -13.01
CA ASP A 65 5.67 -12.76 -13.75
C ASP A 65 5.86 -11.30 -14.17
N GLN A 66 4.87 -10.68 -14.78
CA GLN A 66 4.94 -9.26 -15.16
C GLN A 66 5.20 -8.34 -13.95
N MET A 67 4.57 -8.64 -12.80
CA MET A 67 4.75 -7.85 -11.58
C MET A 67 6.18 -7.93 -11.06
N LEU A 68 6.75 -9.13 -11.00
CA LEU A 68 8.10 -9.36 -10.52
C LEU A 68 9.14 -8.76 -11.46
N GLU A 69 9.00 -8.97 -12.77
CA GLU A 69 9.87 -8.40 -13.78
C GLU A 69 9.89 -6.86 -13.68
N THR A 70 8.72 -6.23 -13.63
CA THR A 70 8.62 -4.77 -13.52
C THR A 70 9.24 -4.23 -12.22
N ALA A 71 9.03 -4.91 -11.08
CA ALA A 71 9.63 -4.51 -9.81
C ALA A 71 11.17 -4.60 -9.86
N GLN A 72 11.71 -5.69 -10.44
CA GLN A 72 13.14 -5.91 -10.59
C GLN A 72 13.79 -4.90 -11.53
N GLU A 73 13.13 -4.50 -12.62
CA GLU A 73 13.58 -3.42 -13.51
C GLU A 73 13.75 -2.09 -12.78
N PHE A 74 12.95 -1.83 -11.74
CA PHE A 74 13.09 -0.66 -10.88
C PHE A 74 14.16 -0.82 -9.80
N GLY A 75 14.78 -2.00 -9.67
CA GLY A 75 15.79 -2.29 -8.66
C GLY A 75 15.25 -2.75 -7.32
N VAL A 76 13.99 -3.20 -7.27
CA VAL A 76 13.36 -3.73 -6.06
C VAL A 76 13.74 -5.20 -5.87
N ASP A 77 14.15 -5.59 -4.66
CA ASP A 77 14.40 -6.98 -4.29
C ASP A 77 13.08 -7.66 -3.90
N CYS A 78 12.62 -8.58 -4.74
CA CYS A 78 11.33 -9.27 -4.61
C CYS A 78 11.42 -10.64 -3.91
N ARG A 79 12.53 -10.97 -3.22
CA ARG A 79 12.74 -12.30 -2.59
C ARG A 79 11.65 -12.69 -1.58
N PHE A 80 10.95 -11.74 -1.02
CA PHE A 80 9.87 -11.96 -0.06
C PHE A 80 8.47 -11.94 -0.70
N VAL A 81 8.36 -11.76 -2.02
CA VAL A 81 7.07 -11.91 -2.71
C VAL A 81 6.74 -13.40 -2.83
N GLN A 82 5.54 -13.79 -2.40
CA GLN A 82 5.08 -15.17 -2.43
C GLN A 82 3.81 -15.35 -3.26
N GLU A 83 3.75 -16.47 -3.96
CA GLU A 83 2.54 -16.90 -4.68
C GLU A 83 1.51 -17.51 -3.72
N ARG A 84 0.23 -17.26 -4.01
CA ARG A 84 -0.92 -17.85 -3.32
C ARG A 84 -1.91 -18.40 -4.36
N ASP A 85 -2.67 -19.39 -3.97
CA ASP A 85 -3.73 -19.97 -4.80
C ASP A 85 -4.99 -19.09 -4.77
N ASN A 86 -4.86 -17.91 -5.36
CA ASN A 86 -5.93 -16.92 -5.59
C ASN A 86 -5.47 -15.92 -6.66
N ALA A 87 -6.39 -15.13 -7.20
CA ALA A 87 -6.07 -14.04 -8.10
C ALA A 87 -5.24 -12.95 -7.40
N THR A 88 -4.25 -12.41 -8.09
CA THR A 88 -3.56 -11.18 -7.65
C THR A 88 -4.57 -10.07 -7.43
N GLY A 89 -4.34 -9.23 -6.43
CA GLY A 89 -5.12 -8.02 -6.24
C GLY A 89 -5.19 -7.19 -7.53
N HIS A 90 -6.32 -6.55 -7.79
CA HIS A 90 -6.43 -5.71 -8.98
C HIS A 90 -7.41 -4.56 -8.79
N ALA A 91 -7.24 -3.52 -9.58
CA ALA A 91 -8.16 -2.40 -9.69
C ALA A 91 -8.75 -2.33 -11.10
N ILE A 92 -10.07 -2.13 -11.17
CA ILE A 92 -10.75 -1.73 -12.40
C ILE A 92 -10.93 -0.22 -12.31
N ILE A 93 -10.23 0.50 -13.18
CA ILE A 93 -10.16 1.96 -13.19
C ILE A 93 -10.85 2.46 -14.44
N GLN A 94 -11.93 3.18 -14.26
CA GLN A 94 -12.60 3.92 -15.32
C GLN A 94 -12.04 5.34 -15.35
N VAL A 95 -11.65 5.83 -16.53
CA VAL A 95 -11.17 7.20 -16.71
C VAL A 95 -11.95 7.83 -17.86
N ASP A 96 -12.64 8.92 -17.58
CA ASP A 96 -13.38 9.66 -18.61
C ASP A 96 -12.50 10.66 -19.37
N LYS A 97 -13.05 11.27 -20.42
CA LYS A 97 -12.37 12.27 -21.24
C LYS A 97 -11.97 13.55 -20.49
N ASN A 98 -12.53 13.79 -19.31
CA ASN A 98 -12.20 14.94 -18.46
C ASN A 98 -11.15 14.59 -17.38
N GLY A 99 -10.66 13.34 -17.36
CA GLY A 99 -9.72 12.84 -16.35
C GLY A 99 -10.37 12.46 -15.02
N GLN A 100 -11.71 12.42 -14.94
CA GLN A 100 -12.41 11.90 -13.77
C GLN A 100 -12.25 10.38 -13.72
N ASN A 101 -12.09 9.82 -12.52
CA ASN A 101 -11.96 8.38 -12.37
C ASN A 101 -12.99 7.79 -11.41
N SER A 102 -13.22 6.50 -11.59
CA SER A 102 -13.96 5.64 -10.66
C SER A 102 -13.21 4.31 -10.56
N ILE A 103 -12.97 3.85 -9.33
CA ILE A 103 -12.10 2.70 -9.07
C ILE A 103 -12.87 1.66 -8.28
N VAL A 104 -12.83 0.42 -8.78
CA VAL A 104 -13.26 -0.77 -8.03
C VAL A 104 -12.03 -1.59 -7.71
N LEU A 105 -11.76 -1.79 -6.42
CA LEU A 105 -10.61 -2.54 -5.94
C LEU A 105 -11.02 -3.95 -5.51
N PHE A 106 -10.28 -4.97 -5.97
CA PHE A 106 -10.36 -6.34 -5.49
C PHE A 106 -9.06 -6.70 -4.77
N GLY A 107 -9.15 -7.01 -3.47
CA GLY A 107 -7.97 -7.30 -2.64
C GLY A 107 -7.21 -8.57 -3.04
N GLY A 108 -7.91 -9.63 -3.46
CA GLY A 108 -7.30 -10.88 -3.90
C GLY A 108 -6.28 -11.41 -2.89
N THR A 109 -5.09 -11.78 -3.39
CA THR A 109 -3.98 -12.29 -2.57
C THR A 109 -3.51 -11.30 -1.49
N ASN A 110 -3.72 -9.99 -1.66
CA ASN A 110 -3.36 -8.99 -0.64
C ASN A 110 -4.09 -9.20 0.71
N ARG A 111 -5.17 -9.96 0.72
CA ARG A 111 -5.94 -10.29 1.94
C ARG A 111 -5.62 -11.69 2.49
N MET A 112 -4.51 -12.30 2.07
CA MET A 112 -4.11 -13.66 2.46
C MET A 112 -2.82 -13.70 3.31
N TRP A 113 -2.47 -12.60 3.96
CA TRP A 113 -1.32 -12.55 4.86
C TRP A 113 -1.58 -13.41 6.10
N THR A 114 -0.57 -14.18 6.52
CA THR A 114 -0.59 -15.01 7.72
C THR A 114 0.51 -14.58 8.69
N ALA A 115 0.33 -14.89 9.96
CA ALA A 115 1.32 -14.57 10.99
C ALA A 115 2.68 -15.21 10.68
N GLU A 116 2.69 -16.45 10.18
CA GLU A 116 3.92 -17.19 9.83
C GLU A 116 4.66 -16.51 8.67
N TYR A 117 3.93 -15.99 7.67
CA TYR A 117 4.55 -15.26 6.57
C TYR A 117 5.15 -13.93 7.07
N VAL A 118 4.41 -13.19 7.88
CA VAL A 118 4.89 -11.96 8.51
C VAL A 118 6.18 -12.22 9.30
N ASP A 119 6.20 -13.24 10.16
CA ASP A 119 7.39 -13.60 10.96
C ASP A 119 8.56 -13.96 10.06
N SER A 120 8.35 -14.80 9.03
CA SER A 120 9.42 -15.21 8.11
C SER A 120 10.07 -14.03 7.37
N VAL A 121 9.30 -12.98 7.07
CA VAL A 121 9.83 -11.75 6.46
C VAL A 121 10.59 -10.92 7.49
N LEU A 122 9.96 -10.62 8.63
CA LEU A 122 10.52 -9.73 9.66
C LEU A 122 11.78 -10.28 10.31
N ASP A 123 11.98 -11.61 10.33
CA ASP A 123 13.20 -12.24 10.85
C ASP A 123 14.47 -11.89 10.06
N SER A 124 14.32 -11.31 8.86
CA SER A 124 15.42 -10.82 8.03
C SER A 124 15.78 -9.34 8.27
N PHE A 125 15.07 -8.66 9.19
CA PHE A 125 15.22 -7.23 9.47
C PHE A 125 15.43 -6.96 10.94
N GLU A 126 16.16 -5.88 11.26
CA GLU A 126 16.57 -5.56 12.60
C GLU A 126 16.51 -4.05 12.89
N LYS A 127 16.88 -3.67 14.10
CA LYS A 127 16.98 -2.25 14.50
C LYS A 127 17.88 -1.47 13.56
N GLY A 128 17.35 -0.37 13.05
CA GLY A 128 18.00 0.50 12.08
C GLY A 128 17.50 0.30 10.64
N ASP A 129 16.67 -0.72 10.40
CA ASP A 129 15.90 -0.86 9.16
C ASP A 129 14.56 -0.13 9.27
N VAL A 130 13.90 0.09 8.14
CA VAL A 130 12.65 0.83 8.02
C VAL A 130 11.59 -0.05 7.37
N LEU A 131 10.45 -0.21 8.04
CA LEU A 131 9.25 -0.85 7.50
C LEU A 131 8.27 0.21 6.99
N ILE A 132 7.73 0.00 5.80
CA ILE A 132 6.71 0.87 5.20
C ILE A 132 5.43 0.07 4.99
N LEU A 133 4.34 0.61 5.50
CA LEU A 133 3.01 -0.01 5.50
C LEU A 133 1.94 0.92 4.90
N GLN A 134 0.87 0.31 4.38
CA GLN A 134 -0.35 0.96 3.92
C GLN A 134 -1.56 0.12 4.35
N ASN A 135 -2.79 0.67 4.24
CA ASN A 135 -4.00 -0.07 4.64
C ASN A 135 -4.63 -0.86 3.48
N GLU A 136 -3.83 -1.60 2.70
CA GLU A 136 -4.36 -2.43 1.60
C GLU A 136 -4.16 -3.95 1.80
N ILE A 137 -3.53 -4.35 2.92
CA ILE A 137 -3.34 -5.75 3.30
C ILE A 137 -4.06 -6.06 4.61
N ASN A 138 -4.18 -7.33 4.98
CA ASN A 138 -4.69 -7.71 6.30
C ASN A 138 -3.56 -7.87 7.32
N GLY A 139 -3.90 -7.87 8.60
CA GLY A 139 -2.96 -8.18 9.69
C GLY A 139 -2.02 -7.03 10.05
N ILE A 140 -2.34 -5.78 9.72
CA ILE A 140 -1.49 -4.61 9.97
C ILE A 140 -1.13 -4.48 11.45
N GLU A 141 -2.06 -4.68 12.37
CA GLU A 141 -1.81 -4.55 13.82
C GLU A 141 -0.74 -5.54 14.30
N ASP A 142 -0.80 -6.80 13.85
CA ASP A 142 0.19 -7.83 14.17
C ASP A 142 1.57 -7.46 13.57
N ILE A 143 1.59 -6.94 12.35
CA ILE A 143 2.83 -6.46 11.70
C ILE A 143 3.44 -5.30 12.48
N LEU A 144 2.63 -4.31 12.90
CA LEU A 144 3.08 -3.16 13.70
C LEU A 144 3.71 -3.62 15.02
N GLU A 145 3.01 -4.49 15.75
CA GLU A 145 3.51 -5.01 17.03
C GLU A 145 4.85 -5.75 16.87
N LYS A 146 4.92 -6.66 15.90
CA LYS A 146 6.11 -7.47 15.65
C LYS A 146 7.31 -6.65 15.17
N ALA A 147 7.09 -5.66 14.30
CA ALA A 147 8.14 -4.77 13.80
C ALA A 147 8.67 -3.85 14.92
N TYR A 148 7.76 -3.28 15.71
CA TYR A 148 8.13 -2.45 16.85
C TYR A 148 8.96 -3.23 17.89
N ALA A 149 8.55 -4.46 18.22
CA ALA A 149 9.29 -5.33 19.15
C ALA A 149 10.72 -5.65 18.67
N ARG A 150 10.99 -5.62 17.36
CA ARG A 150 12.31 -5.79 16.75
C ARG A 150 13.11 -4.48 16.67
N GLY A 151 12.52 -3.36 17.05
CA GLY A 151 13.14 -2.02 16.97
C GLY A 151 13.27 -1.47 15.55
N ILE A 152 12.46 -1.97 14.62
CA ILE A 152 12.36 -1.49 13.25
C ILE A 152 11.57 -0.17 13.27
N SER A 153 12.05 0.85 12.58
CA SER A 153 11.32 2.11 12.41
C SER A 153 10.15 1.91 11.46
N ILE A 154 8.96 2.39 11.84
CA ILE A 154 7.73 2.12 11.10
C ILE A 154 7.22 3.39 10.44
N VAL A 155 7.00 3.33 9.14
CA VAL A 155 6.37 4.38 8.32
C VAL A 155 5.00 3.89 7.90
N LEU A 156 3.96 4.67 8.19
CA LEU A 156 2.58 4.32 7.83
C LEU A 156 1.98 5.35 6.87
N ASN A 157 1.45 4.85 5.75
CA ASN A 157 0.49 5.57 4.94
C ASN A 157 -0.91 4.96 5.18
N PRO A 158 -1.79 5.59 5.97
CA PRO A 158 -3.07 5.01 6.40
C PRO A 158 -4.13 5.04 5.28
N SER A 159 -3.73 4.75 4.06
CA SER A 159 -4.59 4.81 2.88
C SER A 159 -4.87 3.41 2.30
N PRO A 160 -6.13 3.10 1.92
CA PRO A 160 -7.35 3.88 2.17
C PRO A 160 -7.66 3.98 3.67
N PHE A 161 -8.11 5.16 4.10
CA PHE A 161 -8.47 5.35 5.51
C PHE A 161 -9.75 4.58 5.86
N GLU A 162 -9.71 3.88 6.97
CA GLU A 162 -10.84 3.21 7.61
C GLU A 162 -10.80 3.49 9.11
N ASP A 163 -11.97 3.62 9.75
CA ASP A 163 -12.06 3.98 11.18
C ASP A 163 -11.33 3.02 12.13
N CYS A 164 -11.16 1.75 11.71
CA CYS A 164 -10.40 0.78 12.49
C CYS A 164 -8.92 1.16 12.68
N ILE A 165 -8.35 1.99 11.80
CA ILE A 165 -6.98 2.48 11.92
C ILE A 165 -6.78 3.24 13.24
N LEU A 166 -7.80 3.96 13.70
CA LEU A 166 -7.73 4.69 14.96
C LEU A 166 -7.63 3.80 16.21
N SER A 167 -7.92 2.50 16.06
CA SER A 167 -7.77 1.51 17.14
C SER A 167 -6.38 0.86 17.17
N TRP A 168 -5.56 1.07 16.14
CA TRP A 168 -4.21 0.52 16.10
C TRP A 168 -3.28 1.22 17.09
N GLN A 169 -2.16 0.58 17.42
CA GLN A 169 -1.14 1.14 18.30
C GLN A 169 -0.27 2.18 17.55
N LEU A 170 -0.92 3.30 17.18
CA LEU A 170 -0.31 4.33 16.33
C LEU A 170 0.85 5.07 16.98
N GLU A 171 0.99 5.01 18.31
CA GLU A 171 2.15 5.51 19.06
C GLU A 171 3.46 4.77 18.73
N LYS A 172 3.39 3.62 18.07
CA LYS A 172 4.56 2.87 17.59
C LYS A 172 5.07 3.34 16.23
N ILE A 173 4.34 4.23 15.56
CA ILE A 173 4.71 4.75 14.25
C ILE A 173 5.80 5.81 14.40
N SER A 174 6.84 5.72 13.56
CA SER A 174 7.96 6.67 13.53
C SER A 174 7.75 7.81 12.52
N LEU A 175 6.86 7.62 11.53
CA LEU A 175 6.53 8.62 10.51
C LEU A 175 5.19 8.30 9.86
N PHE A 176 4.34 9.31 9.72
CA PHE A 176 3.10 9.23 8.96
C PHE A 176 3.24 9.91 7.60
N PHE A 177 2.80 9.22 6.53
CA PHE A 177 2.54 9.81 5.22
C PHE A 177 1.04 9.95 5.03
N ILE A 178 0.53 11.17 5.19
CA ILE A 178 -0.90 11.47 5.09
C ILE A 178 -1.14 12.63 4.14
N ASN A 179 -2.27 12.58 3.44
CA ASN A 179 -2.81 13.74 2.75
C ASN A 179 -3.82 14.48 3.65
N GLU A 180 -4.36 15.59 3.16
CA GLU A 180 -5.30 16.45 3.91
C GLU A 180 -6.58 15.69 4.29
N VAL A 181 -7.05 14.78 3.43
CA VAL A 181 -8.27 13.99 3.69
C VAL A 181 -8.02 12.97 4.82
N GLU A 182 -6.96 12.21 4.72
CA GLU A 182 -6.55 11.24 5.75
C GLU A 182 -6.25 11.94 7.08
N GLY A 183 -5.52 13.05 7.03
CA GLY A 183 -5.24 13.87 8.20
C GLY A 183 -6.51 14.42 8.85
N SER A 184 -7.47 14.89 8.06
CA SER A 184 -8.78 15.32 8.56
C SER A 184 -9.55 14.18 9.22
N GLN A 185 -9.53 12.99 8.64
CA GLN A 185 -10.18 11.80 9.20
C GLN A 185 -9.53 11.35 10.51
N MET A 186 -8.19 11.39 10.60
CA MET A 186 -7.44 11.03 11.80
C MET A 186 -7.61 12.03 12.96
N THR A 187 -7.72 13.32 12.65
CA THR A 187 -7.64 14.39 13.66
C THR A 187 -8.95 15.11 13.90
N GLN A 188 -9.95 14.94 13.04
CA GLN A 188 -11.20 15.70 13.01
C GLN A 188 -10.97 17.23 12.83
N LYS A 189 -9.88 17.60 12.16
CA LYS A 189 -9.52 18.96 11.76
C LYS A 189 -9.60 19.11 10.24
N SER A 190 -9.80 20.34 9.75
CA SER A 190 -9.89 20.64 8.32
C SER A 190 -8.71 21.44 7.78
N GLU A 191 -8.10 22.29 8.64
CA GLU A 191 -6.99 23.13 8.23
C GLU A 191 -5.67 22.36 8.35
N PRO A 192 -4.78 22.38 7.34
CA PRO A 192 -3.52 21.63 7.34
C PRO A 192 -2.66 21.88 8.58
N LYS A 193 -2.62 23.12 9.07
CA LYS A 193 -1.87 23.48 10.27
C LYS A 193 -2.46 22.83 11.52
N ASP A 194 -3.79 22.85 11.66
CA ASP A 194 -4.47 22.25 12.81
C ASP A 194 -4.35 20.73 12.80
N ILE A 195 -4.36 20.12 11.59
CA ILE A 195 -4.08 18.70 11.41
C ILE A 195 -2.67 18.37 11.92
N LEU A 196 -1.66 19.12 11.47
CA LEU A 196 -0.28 18.90 11.88
C LEU A 196 -0.10 19.07 13.39
N ASP A 197 -0.63 20.16 13.97
CA ASP A 197 -0.55 20.43 15.40
C ASP A 197 -1.21 19.31 16.23
N GLN A 198 -2.35 18.80 15.75
CA GLN A 198 -3.04 17.69 16.40
C GLN A 198 -2.28 16.36 16.27
N MET A 199 -1.70 16.06 15.11
CA MET A 199 -0.87 14.87 14.90
C MET A 199 0.36 14.87 15.80
N LEU A 200 1.08 15.99 15.88
CA LEU A 200 2.23 16.16 16.78
C LEU A 200 1.86 16.06 18.26
N PHE A 201 0.66 16.48 18.63
CA PHE A 201 0.16 16.33 20.00
C PHE A 201 -0.17 14.87 20.32
N GLN A 202 -0.79 14.15 19.39
CA GLN A 202 -1.18 12.74 19.58
C GLN A 202 0.01 11.77 19.47
N TYR A 203 0.95 12.07 18.58
CA TYR A 203 2.07 11.19 18.23
C TYR A 203 3.40 11.99 18.27
N PRO A 204 3.84 12.41 19.47
CA PRO A 204 4.99 13.30 19.60
C PRO A 204 6.32 12.70 19.16
N ASP A 205 6.41 11.38 19.06
CA ASP A 205 7.62 10.65 18.68
C ASP A 205 7.65 10.28 17.17
N ALA A 206 6.64 10.67 16.40
CA ALA A 206 6.49 10.37 14.97
C ALA A 206 6.96 11.49 14.06
#